data_8ea19fa78e248d2da2ee3d63a49273d4
#
_entry.id   8ea19fa78e248d2da2ee3d63a49273d4
#
_cell.length_a   1.000
_cell.length_b   1.000
_cell.length_c   1.000
_cell.angle_alpha   90.00
_cell.angle_beta   90.00
_cell.angle_gamma   90.00
#
_symmetry.space_group_name_H-M   'P 1'
#
loop_
_entity.id
_entity.type
_entity.pdbx_description
1 polymer ?
#
loop_
_entity_poly.entity_id
_entity_poly.type
_entity_poly.pdbx_seq_one_letter_code
_entity_poly.pdbx_strand_id
1 'polypeptide(L)'
;MGEVERRGNETDQHNIAPFESTPIVINGVLVFSTPSNRAIALDAETGQEIWQFDPQAGRIGPRQFFQHRGVTYWQSKTGGEGRILYGTFDGRLIALDAKTGKPCREFGKDGTVDLRAGVADAYPGAEYSVTSPPAIYQDLVITGAAVPEYPSKGPSGYVRAFDVRSGKLVWTFHTIPRPGEVGHESWEEDAWKQRTGANVWSIMSVDVERGWIFLPVGSASYDFYGADRKGMDLFSNCLVALEAATGKLVWYYQMVHHDIWDYDMPAQPVLITVRHDGRDIAAVAQLTKMGFVFILDRLTGKPLFPVEERPVPKSDVPGETTWPTQPFPVKPPPLVRQSFSENDISTLTPESNRYCAQLFHSLESHGMYTPYGRKMTLVVPGTLGGANWSGASFDRASGYLFVNVNELAAVGAMEPQAADAPLRYRRGSKEGEYARYWDEHQWPCQKPPWGTLNAVDVNTGLVVWKVPLGGVDELKVKTGTPNLGGTIVTDGGLVFIGATIDSRFRAFDMRTGEQLWAGDLEASAHATPITYMGKQSGRQFVVIAAGGGGYFKGRVSDALAAFALPD
;
A
#
# COMPACT_ATOMS: atom_id res chain seq x y z
N MET A 1 17.41 8.58 -19.29
CA MET A 1 15.97 8.77 -19.01
C MET A 1 15.83 10.24 -18.73
N GLY A 2 15.03 10.99 -19.37
CA GLY A 2 15.18 12.46 -19.40
C GLY A 2 13.95 13.28 -19.05
N GLU A 3 12.91 12.70 -18.45
CA GLU A 3 11.72 13.48 -18.11
C GLU A 3 11.15 13.05 -16.77
N VAL A 4 11.17 13.97 -15.81
CA VAL A 4 10.39 13.89 -14.57
C VAL A 4 8.92 14.13 -14.95
N GLU A 5 8.07 13.14 -14.72
CA GLU A 5 6.65 13.22 -15.04
C GLU A 5 5.90 14.08 -14.03
N ARG A 6 5.24 15.12 -14.51
CA ARG A 6 4.54 16.11 -13.69
C ARG A 6 3.03 16.06 -13.90
N ARG A 7 2.31 16.35 -12.83
CA ARG A 7 0.86 16.41 -12.76
C ARG A 7 0.43 17.88 -12.65
N GLY A 8 -0.09 18.49 -13.72
CA GLY A 8 -0.54 19.89 -13.67
C GLY A 8 0.58 20.93 -13.84
N ASN A 9 0.38 22.15 -13.34
CA ASN A 9 1.32 23.27 -13.48
C ASN A 9 2.67 22.98 -12.82
N GLU A 10 3.75 23.29 -13.49
CA GLU A 10 5.15 22.99 -13.18
C GLU A 10 5.68 23.47 -11.83
N THR A 11 4.96 24.34 -11.13
CA THR A 11 5.40 24.96 -9.87
C THR A 11 4.94 24.25 -8.61
N ASP A 12 4.03 23.25 -8.71
CA ASP A 12 3.50 22.56 -7.56
C ASP A 12 4.13 21.16 -7.42
N GLN A 13 5.05 21.00 -6.45
CA GLN A 13 5.75 19.75 -6.15
C GLN A 13 4.82 18.62 -5.71
N HIS A 14 3.61 18.90 -5.22
CA HIS A 14 2.59 17.90 -4.86
C HIS A 14 1.99 17.20 -6.09
N ASN A 15 2.20 17.76 -7.28
CA ASN A 15 1.67 17.23 -8.54
C ASN A 15 2.68 16.35 -9.30
N ILE A 16 3.80 15.98 -8.69
CA ILE A 16 4.79 15.10 -9.31
C ILE A 16 4.46 13.66 -8.96
N ALA A 17 4.35 12.82 -9.98
CA ALA A 17 4.08 11.40 -9.82
C ALA A 17 5.23 10.68 -9.11
N PRO A 18 4.98 9.88 -8.06
CA PRO A 18 6.03 9.17 -7.35
C PRO A 18 6.57 7.98 -8.16
N PHE A 19 7.87 7.78 -8.13
CA PHE A 19 8.51 6.61 -8.72
C PHE A 19 8.59 5.48 -7.68
N GLU A 20 7.49 4.72 -7.55
CA GLU A 20 7.31 3.64 -6.54
C GLU A 20 7.62 2.24 -7.09
N SER A 21 8.11 2.14 -8.33
CA SER A 21 8.28 0.85 -9.01
C SER A 21 9.35 -0.02 -8.35
N THR A 22 8.98 -1.25 -8.04
CA THR A 22 9.90 -2.32 -7.67
C THR A 22 10.30 -3.06 -8.95
N PRO A 23 11.57 -3.02 -9.39
CA PRO A 23 12.02 -3.74 -10.56
C PRO A 23 11.95 -5.26 -10.36
N ILE A 24 11.96 -6.00 -11.48
CA ILE A 24 12.20 -7.46 -11.48
C ILE A 24 13.43 -7.76 -12.36
N VAL A 25 14.16 -8.83 -12.03
CA VAL A 25 15.30 -9.27 -12.86
C VAL A 25 15.05 -10.66 -13.40
N ILE A 26 15.16 -10.80 -14.73
CA ILE A 26 14.89 -12.04 -15.45
C ILE A 26 16.05 -12.31 -16.39
N ASN A 27 16.83 -13.36 -16.11
CA ASN A 27 17.96 -13.78 -16.95
C ASN A 27 19.00 -12.68 -17.22
N GLY A 28 19.22 -11.77 -16.28
CA GLY A 28 20.15 -10.63 -16.41
C GLY A 28 19.53 -9.39 -17.06
N VAL A 29 18.23 -9.38 -17.30
CA VAL A 29 17.46 -8.22 -17.75
C VAL A 29 16.65 -7.67 -16.60
N LEU A 30 16.85 -6.39 -16.26
CA LEU A 30 16.10 -5.67 -15.24
C LEU A 30 14.92 -4.96 -15.93
N VAL A 31 13.69 -5.24 -15.47
CA VAL A 31 12.46 -4.67 -16.04
C VAL A 31 11.69 -3.93 -14.96
N PHE A 32 11.21 -2.75 -15.27
CA PHE A 32 10.42 -1.91 -14.38
C PHE A 32 9.41 -1.05 -15.15
N SER A 33 8.50 -0.42 -14.43
CA SER A 33 7.57 0.58 -14.98
C SER A 33 7.90 1.97 -14.47
N THR A 34 7.61 2.99 -15.26
CA THR A 34 7.69 4.39 -14.83
C THR A 34 6.34 4.90 -14.30
N PRO A 35 6.30 6.08 -13.65
CA PRO A 35 5.03 6.70 -13.27
C PRO A 35 4.04 6.91 -14.42
N SER A 36 4.49 7.16 -15.67
CA SER A 36 3.61 7.22 -16.85
C SER A 36 3.24 5.88 -17.44
N ASN A 37 3.53 4.80 -16.73
CA ASN A 37 3.29 3.42 -17.17
C ASN A 37 4.13 2.95 -18.37
N ARG A 38 5.21 3.63 -18.73
CA ARG A 38 6.18 3.04 -19.66
C ARG A 38 6.81 1.82 -19.01
N ALA A 39 6.99 0.74 -19.77
CA ALA A 39 7.80 -0.40 -19.37
C ALA A 39 9.18 -0.27 -19.99
N ILE A 40 10.23 -0.46 -19.19
CA ILE A 40 11.63 -0.32 -19.61
C ILE A 40 12.40 -1.58 -19.19
N ALA A 41 13.23 -2.10 -20.08
CA ALA A 41 14.15 -3.19 -19.82
C ALA A 41 15.59 -2.72 -20.00
N LEU A 42 16.41 -2.98 -19.00
CA LEU A 42 17.84 -2.67 -18.99
C LEU A 42 18.65 -3.94 -18.82
N ASP A 43 19.88 -3.94 -19.32
CA ASP A 43 20.89 -4.89 -18.87
C ASP A 43 21.12 -4.65 -17.38
N ALA A 44 20.97 -5.70 -16.57
CA ALA A 44 20.94 -5.59 -15.12
C ALA A 44 22.30 -5.22 -14.48
N GLU A 45 23.42 -5.37 -15.22
CA GLU A 45 24.77 -5.05 -14.72
C GLU A 45 25.28 -3.70 -15.22
N THR A 46 24.93 -3.31 -16.44
CA THR A 46 25.43 -2.09 -17.06
C THR A 46 24.44 -0.93 -17.04
N GLY A 47 23.15 -1.22 -16.84
CA GLY A 47 22.07 -0.23 -16.95
C GLY A 47 21.77 0.19 -18.38
N GLN A 48 22.37 -0.46 -19.40
CA GLN A 48 22.11 -0.15 -20.81
C GLN A 48 20.67 -0.56 -21.19
N GLU A 49 19.94 0.35 -21.86
CA GLU A 49 18.58 0.08 -22.33
C GLU A 49 18.58 -1.02 -23.41
N ILE A 50 17.71 -2.02 -23.22
CA ILE A 50 17.50 -3.11 -24.19
C ILE A 50 16.24 -2.82 -25.02
N TRP A 51 15.14 -2.44 -24.34
CA TRP A 51 13.90 -2.03 -24.97
C TRP A 51 13.08 -1.15 -24.04
N GLN A 52 12.19 -0.36 -24.62
CA GLN A 52 11.14 0.37 -23.92
C GLN A 52 9.82 0.28 -24.68
N PHE A 53 8.73 0.39 -23.93
CA PHE A 53 7.37 0.44 -24.44
C PHE A 53 6.58 1.56 -23.76
N ASP A 54 6.01 2.47 -24.57
CA ASP A 54 5.12 3.55 -24.09
C ASP A 54 3.67 3.20 -24.44
N PRO A 55 2.82 2.88 -23.44
CA PRO A 55 1.40 2.59 -23.64
C PRO A 55 0.61 3.85 -23.98
N GLN A 56 1.23 5.04 -23.94
CA GLN A 56 0.57 6.33 -24.07
C GLN A 56 -0.60 6.49 -23.10
N ALA A 57 -0.46 5.94 -21.90
CA ALA A 57 -1.47 5.99 -20.87
C ALA A 57 -1.76 7.46 -20.49
N GLY A 58 -2.99 7.73 -20.08
CA GLY A 58 -3.41 9.07 -19.63
C GLY A 58 -3.58 10.12 -20.70
N ARG A 59 -3.48 9.79 -21.95
CA ARG A 59 -3.97 10.65 -23.03
C ARG A 59 -5.49 10.57 -23.21
N ILE A 60 -6.12 9.60 -22.54
CA ILE A 60 -7.55 9.30 -22.65
C ILE A 60 -8.14 9.16 -21.24
N GLY A 61 -8.99 10.12 -20.81
CA GLY A 61 -9.79 10.04 -19.58
C GLY A 61 -9.26 10.80 -18.37
N PRO A 62 -10.05 10.84 -17.29
CA PRO A 62 -9.70 11.50 -16.03
C PRO A 62 -8.57 10.76 -15.30
N ARG A 63 -7.72 11.51 -14.59
CA ARG A 63 -6.49 11.02 -13.98
C ARG A 63 -6.46 11.35 -12.50
N GLN A 64 -6.36 10.36 -11.62
CA GLN A 64 -6.19 10.58 -10.19
C GLN A 64 -4.89 9.98 -9.65
N PHE A 65 -4.58 8.73 -10.02
CA PHE A 65 -3.46 8.00 -9.44
C PHE A 65 -2.37 7.73 -10.48
N PHE A 66 -1.24 8.40 -10.34
CA PHE A 66 -0.05 8.18 -11.17
C PHE A 66 0.96 7.24 -10.50
N GLN A 67 0.58 6.57 -9.42
CA GLN A 67 1.45 5.58 -8.79
C GLN A 67 1.45 4.30 -9.62
N HIS A 68 2.65 3.78 -9.88
CA HIS A 68 2.80 2.47 -10.49
C HIS A 68 3.94 1.71 -9.79
N ARG A 69 3.64 0.52 -9.26
CA ARG A 69 4.52 -0.19 -8.33
C ARG A 69 5.29 -1.34 -8.97
N GLY A 70 5.19 -1.53 -10.27
CA GLY A 70 6.00 -2.50 -10.99
C GLY A 70 5.23 -3.34 -11.99
N VAL A 71 5.95 -4.31 -12.55
CA VAL A 71 5.49 -5.24 -13.57
C VAL A 71 5.61 -6.68 -13.07
N THR A 72 4.95 -7.62 -13.74
CA THR A 72 5.05 -9.05 -13.43
C THR A 72 5.51 -9.84 -14.63
N TYR A 73 6.25 -10.90 -14.38
CA TYR A 73 6.72 -11.82 -15.41
C TYR A 73 5.96 -13.15 -15.36
N TRP A 74 5.55 -13.62 -16.52
CA TRP A 74 5.06 -14.98 -16.75
C TRP A 74 5.92 -15.69 -17.77
N GLN A 75 6.14 -16.98 -17.56
CA GLN A 75 6.83 -17.85 -18.50
C GLN A 75 6.03 -19.13 -18.75
N SER A 76 5.98 -19.54 -20.02
CA SER A 76 5.39 -20.81 -20.41
C SER A 76 6.15 -21.99 -19.78
N LYS A 77 5.42 -22.99 -19.29
CA LYS A 77 6.01 -24.24 -18.73
C LYS A 77 6.84 -25.01 -19.75
N THR A 78 6.54 -24.86 -21.05
CA THR A 78 7.28 -25.51 -22.15
C THR A 78 8.52 -24.71 -22.56
N GLY A 79 8.78 -23.56 -21.93
CA GLY A 79 9.86 -22.65 -22.29
C GLY A 79 9.56 -21.84 -23.57
N GLY A 80 10.50 -20.95 -23.92
CA GLY A 80 10.46 -20.17 -25.17
C GLY A 80 9.62 -18.88 -25.09
N GLU A 81 8.41 -18.91 -24.57
CA GLU A 81 7.52 -17.77 -24.42
C GLU A 81 7.62 -17.17 -23.02
N GLY A 82 7.86 -15.87 -22.94
CA GLY A 82 7.85 -15.10 -21.70
C GLY A 82 7.13 -13.78 -21.91
N ARG A 83 6.33 -13.33 -20.94
CA ARG A 83 5.54 -12.09 -21.01
C ARG A 83 5.79 -11.20 -19.82
N ILE A 84 5.89 -9.91 -20.07
CA ILE A 84 5.76 -8.86 -19.07
C ILE A 84 4.31 -8.41 -19.06
N LEU A 85 3.67 -8.46 -17.88
CA LEU A 85 2.28 -8.07 -17.70
C LEU A 85 2.20 -6.95 -16.66
N TYR A 86 1.41 -5.92 -16.94
CA TYR A 86 1.18 -4.83 -16.01
C TYR A 86 -0.12 -4.09 -16.32
N GLY A 87 -0.68 -3.47 -15.30
CA GLY A 87 -1.83 -2.59 -15.44
C GLY A 87 -1.44 -1.15 -15.71
N THR A 88 -2.39 -0.33 -16.11
CA THR A 88 -2.19 1.10 -16.34
C THR A 88 -3.18 1.93 -15.54
N PHE A 89 -2.88 3.23 -15.37
CA PHE A 89 -3.78 4.13 -14.67
C PHE A 89 -5.02 4.54 -15.48
N ASP A 90 -5.09 4.19 -16.76
CA ASP A 90 -6.29 4.33 -17.60
C ASP A 90 -7.10 3.03 -17.72
N GLY A 91 -6.81 2.03 -16.87
CA GLY A 91 -7.62 0.82 -16.73
C GLY A 91 -7.38 -0.25 -17.77
N ARG A 92 -6.18 -0.35 -18.32
CA ARG A 92 -5.78 -1.43 -19.25
C ARG A 92 -4.87 -2.44 -18.58
N LEU A 93 -4.95 -3.71 -19.00
CA LEU A 93 -3.95 -4.74 -18.73
C LEU A 93 -3.17 -5.01 -20.02
N ILE A 94 -1.85 -4.88 -19.97
CA ILE A 94 -0.97 -4.97 -21.11
C ILE A 94 -0.09 -6.22 -20.99
N ALA A 95 0.12 -6.93 -22.10
CA ALA A 95 1.05 -8.04 -22.23
C ALA A 95 2.10 -7.73 -23.30
N LEU A 96 3.37 -7.74 -22.91
CA LEU A 96 4.52 -7.54 -23.78
C LEU A 96 5.36 -8.82 -23.86
N ASP A 97 5.91 -9.12 -25.02
CA ASP A 97 6.96 -10.12 -25.16
C ASP A 97 8.19 -9.69 -24.33
N ALA A 98 8.61 -10.51 -23.40
CA ALA A 98 9.64 -10.16 -22.42
C ALA A 98 11.03 -9.88 -23.06
N LYS A 99 11.31 -10.42 -24.25
CA LYS A 99 12.61 -10.24 -24.94
C LYS A 99 12.66 -8.95 -25.75
N THR A 100 11.52 -8.55 -26.32
CA THR A 100 11.47 -7.49 -27.33
C THR A 100 10.70 -6.24 -26.91
N GLY A 101 9.92 -6.32 -25.81
CA GLY A 101 9.03 -5.26 -25.36
C GLY A 101 7.84 -5.00 -26.31
N LYS A 102 7.63 -5.85 -27.32
CA LYS A 102 6.51 -5.69 -28.25
C LYS A 102 5.21 -6.25 -27.68
N PRO A 103 4.05 -5.62 -27.96
CA PRO A 103 2.76 -6.15 -27.54
C PRO A 103 2.49 -7.58 -28.07
N CYS A 104 2.02 -8.47 -27.20
CA CYS A 104 1.56 -9.82 -27.55
C CYS A 104 0.17 -9.71 -28.20
N ARG A 105 0.10 -9.65 -29.53
CA ARG A 105 -1.12 -9.29 -30.26
C ARG A 105 -2.32 -10.19 -30.03
N GLU A 106 -2.08 -11.44 -29.65
CA GLU A 106 -3.12 -12.44 -29.32
C GLU A 106 -3.75 -12.22 -27.93
N PHE A 107 -3.15 -11.36 -27.09
CA PHE A 107 -3.67 -11.00 -25.78
C PHE A 107 -4.69 -9.86 -25.91
N GLY A 108 -5.97 -10.15 -25.65
CA GLY A 108 -7.06 -9.19 -25.78
C GLY A 108 -7.14 -8.58 -27.19
N LYS A 109 -7.11 -7.27 -27.27
CA LYS A 109 -7.01 -6.52 -28.54
C LYS A 109 -5.61 -5.95 -28.67
N ASP A 110 -4.84 -6.50 -29.61
CA ASP A 110 -3.49 -6.02 -29.92
C ASP A 110 -2.55 -5.91 -28.69
N GLY A 111 -2.58 -6.91 -27.79
CA GLY A 111 -1.75 -6.95 -26.59
C GLY A 111 -2.39 -6.29 -25.36
N THR A 112 -3.67 -5.95 -25.41
CA THR A 112 -4.32 -5.15 -24.39
C THR A 112 -5.73 -5.66 -24.05
N VAL A 113 -6.05 -5.72 -22.76
CA VAL A 113 -7.40 -5.94 -22.23
C VAL A 113 -7.90 -4.64 -21.59
N ASP A 114 -9.12 -4.21 -21.96
CA ASP A 114 -9.81 -3.12 -21.27
C ASP A 114 -10.41 -3.64 -19.96
N LEU A 115 -9.83 -3.21 -18.84
CA LEU A 115 -10.29 -3.59 -17.50
C LEU A 115 -11.50 -2.79 -17.02
N ARG A 116 -11.91 -1.74 -17.72
CA ARG A 116 -13.10 -0.96 -17.38
C ARG A 116 -14.37 -1.70 -17.78
N ALA A 117 -14.28 -2.54 -18.81
CA ALA A 117 -15.40 -3.31 -19.32
C ALA A 117 -16.05 -4.19 -18.25
N GLY A 118 -17.36 -4.11 -18.10
CA GLY A 118 -18.19 -4.87 -17.16
C GLY A 118 -18.17 -4.36 -15.71
N VAL A 119 -17.34 -3.36 -15.37
CA VAL A 119 -17.25 -2.80 -14.02
C VAL A 119 -17.40 -1.28 -13.97
N ALA A 120 -17.14 -0.57 -15.07
CA ALA A 120 -17.23 0.88 -15.17
C ALA A 120 -18.22 1.36 -16.25
N ASP A 121 -18.99 0.47 -16.87
CA ASP A 121 -19.87 0.79 -18.01
C ASP A 121 -20.92 1.86 -17.66
N ALA A 122 -21.44 1.82 -16.43
CA ALA A 122 -22.37 2.83 -15.93
C ALA A 122 -21.69 4.16 -15.55
N TYR A 123 -20.37 4.19 -15.49
CA TYR A 123 -19.55 5.32 -15.02
C TYR A 123 -18.40 5.61 -16.00
N PRO A 124 -18.67 5.95 -17.27
CA PRO A 124 -17.63 6.08 -18.29
C PRO A 124 -16.62 7.20 -17.99
N GLY A 125 -17.03 8.23 -17.24
CA GLY A 125 -16.16 9.33 -16.81
C GLY A 125 -15.44 9.11 -15.47
N ALA A 126 -15.73 8.01 -14.76
CA ALA A 126 -15.07 7.75 -13.49
C ALA A 126 -13.67 7.19 -13.69
N GLU A 127 -12.83 7.41 -12.70
CA GLU A 127 -11.49 6.85 -12.65
C GLU A 127 -11.53 5.34 -12.40
N TYR A 128 -10.62 4.64 -13.04
CA TYR A 128 -10.37 3.21 -12.84
C TYR A 128 -8.95 2.93 -13.27
N SER A 129 -8.12 2.52 -12.36
CA SER A 129 -6.69 2.31 -12.61
C SER A 129 -6.17 1.02 -11.99
N VAL A 130 -4.98 0.59 -12.41
CA VAL A 130 -4.23 -0.49 -11.77
C VAL A 130 -2.87 0.06 -11.38
N THR A 131 -2.65 0.23 -10.09
CA THR A 131 -1.47 0.89 -9.52
C THR A 131 -0.38 -0.09 -9.07
N SER A 132 -0.68 -1.38 -9.05
CA SER A 132 0.23 -2.42 -8.54
C SER A 132 0.39 -3.56 -9.54
N PRO A 133 1.53 -4.30 -9.51
CA PRO A 133 1.74 -5.41 -10.40
C PRO A 133 0.67 -6.48 -10.21
N PRO A 134 0.13 -7.05 -11.30
CA PRO A 134 -0.80 -8.16 -11.21
C PRO A 134 -0.12 -9.41 -10.65
N ALA A 135 -0.89 -10.27 -9.99
CA ALA A 135 -0.39 -11.56 -9.53
C ALA A 135 -0.45 -12.61 -10.65
N ILE A 136 0.48 -13.57 -10.62
CA ILE A 136 0.49 -14.71 -11.54
C ILE A 136 0.26 -16.00 -10.77
N TYR A 137 -0.68 -16.80 -11.25
CA TYR A 137 -0.83 -18.19 -10.84
C TYR A 137 -1.02 -19.09 -12.05
N GLN A 138 -0.05 -19.96 -12.35
CA GLN A 138 -0.01 -20.80 -13.54
C GLN A 138 -0.19 -19.95 -14.83
N ASP A 139 -1.24 -20.17 -15.60
CA ASP A 139 -1.56 -19.44 -16.81
C ASP A 139 -2.61 -18.33 -16.60
N LEU A 140 -2.76 -17.86 -15.37
CA LEU A 140 -3.66 -16.76 -15.00
C LEU A 140 -2.89 -15.51 -14.59
N VAL A 141 -3.33 -14.36 -15.06
CA VAL A 141 -2.95 -13.04 -14.58
C VAL A 141 -4.14 -12.44 -13.80
N ILE A 142 -3.90 -12.09 -12.53
CA ILE A 142 -4.93 -11.68 -11.58
C ILE A 142 -4.72 -10.22 -11.23
N THR A 143 -5.74 -9.38 -11.40
CA THR A 143 -5.68 -7.94 -11.14
C THR A 143 -6.67 -7.52 -10.07
N GLY A 144 -6.23 -6.62 -9.19
CA GLY A 144 -7.12 -5.72 -8.48
C GLY A 144 -7.34 -4.42 -9.26
N ALA A 145 -7.83 -3.39 -8.58
CA ALA A 145 -8.03 -2.06 -9.15
C ALA A 145 -7.91 -0.98 -8.08
N ALA A 146 -7.57 0.24 -8.48
CA ALA A 146 -7.80 1.46 -7.74
C ALA A 146 -9.02 2.16 -8.36
N VAL A 147 -10.02 2.43 -7.51
CA VAL A 147 -11.29 3.07 -7.88
C VAL A 147 -11.52 4.30 -7.02
N PRO A 148 -12.43 5.23 -7.40
CA PRO A 148 -12.65 6.46 -6.63
C PRO A 148 -13.08 6.20 -5.18
N GLU A 149 -12.52 6.97 -4.26
CA GLU A 149 -12.98 7.03 -2.87
C GLU A 149 -14.24 7.89 -2.74
N TYR A 150 -14.39 8.90 -3.59
CA TYR A 150 -15.54 9.79 -3.66
C TYR A 150 -15.98 10.00 -5.12
N PRO A 151 -17.27 9.99 -5.44
CA PRO A 151 -18.42 9.68 -4.57
C PRO A 151 -18.50 8.19 -4.20
N SER A 152 -19.41 7.84 -3.28
CA SER A 152 -19.60 6.45 -2.80
C SER A 152 -20.13 5.49 -3.87
N LYS A 153 -20.66 5.99 -4.98
CA LYS A 153 -21.11 5.22 -6.13
C LYS A 153 -20.19 5.40 -7.32
N GLY A 154 -19.79 4.29 -7.95
CA GLY A 154 -18.81 4.30 -9.02
C GLY A 154 -18.48 2.91 -9.56
N PRO A 155 -17.36 2.78 -10.26
CA PRO A 155 -16.86 1.50 -10.74
C PRO A 155 -16.63 0.50 -9.60
N SER A 156 -16.89 -0.79 -9.87
CA SER A 156 -16.65 -1.84 -8.89
C SER A 156 -15.17 -2.20 -8.81
N GLY A 157 -14.64 -2.31 -7.58
CA GLY A 157 -13.25 -2.68 -7.30
C GLY A 157 -12.96 -4.18 -7.32
N TYR A 158 -13.69 -4.98 -8.08
CA TYR A 158 -13.60 -6.44 -8.12
C TYR A 158 -12.21 -6.94 -8.50
N VAL A 159 -11.83 -8.11 -7.95
CA VAL A 159 -10.62 -8.83 -8.36
C VAL A 159 -10.97 -9.80 -9.48
N ARG A 160 -10.18 -9.78 -10.56
CA ARG A 160 -10.46 -10.56 -11.77
C ARG A 160 -9.22 -11.27 -12.26
N ALA A 161 -9.41 -12.50 -12.75
CA ALA A 161 -8.36 -13.28 -13.40
C ALA A 161 -8.63 -13.42 -14.89
N PHE A 162 -7.56 -13.31 -15.65
CA PHE A 162 -7.57 -13.43 -17.10
C PHE A 162 -6.59 -14.53 -17.52
N ASP A 163 -6.90 -15.24 -18.59
CA ASP A 163 -5.94 -16.15 -19.21
C ASP A 163 -4.75 -15.34 -19.76
N VAL A 164 -3.55 -15.74 -19.37
CA VAL A 164 -2.32 -14.97 -19.63
C VAL A 164 -1.95 -14.90 -21.11
N ARG A 165 -2.44 -15.83 -21.95
CA ARG A 165 -2.16 -15.85 -23.38
C ARG A 165 -3.20 -15.06 -24.17
N SER A 166 -4.48 -15.32 -23.89
CA SER A 166 -5.58 -14.75 -24.69
C SER A 166 -6.18 -13.47 -24.11
N GLY A 167 -5.96 -13.17 -22.83
CA GLY A 167 -6.61 -12.05 -22.13
C GLY A 167 -8.10 -12.28 -21.86
N LYS A 168 -8.63 -13.50 -22.04
CA LYS A 168 -10.02 -13.82 -21.74
C LYS A 168 -10.25 -13.85 -20.23
N LEU A 169 -11.35 -13.23 -19.77
CA LEU A 169 -11.77 -13.31 -18.37
C LEU A 169 -12.10 -14.76 -18.00
N VAL A 170 -11.51 -15.24 -16.90
CA VAL A 170 -11.69 -16.60 -16.37
C VAL A 170 -12.62 -16.58 -15.17
N TRP A 171 -12.35 -15.69 -14.19
CA TRP A 171 -13.22 -15.55 -13.02
C TRP A 171 -13.22 -14.10 -12.48
N THR A 172 -14.25 -13.78 -11.73
CA THR A 172 -14.42 -12.54 -10.98
C THR A 172 -14.74 -12.86 -9.53
N PHE A 173 -14.04 -12.23 -8.60
CA PHE A 173 -14.41 -12.19 -7.18
C PHE A 173 -15.04 -10.83 -6.86
N HIS A 174 -16.26 -10.85 -6.36
CA HIS A 174 -16.99 -9.66 -5.95
C HIS A 174 -16.54 -9.26 -4.54
N THR A 175 -15.70 -8.26 -4.44
CA THR A 175 -15.23 -7.72 -3.15
C THR A 175 -16.35 -7.03 -2.36
N ILE A 176 -17.40 -6.63 -3.05
CA ILE A 176 -18.70 -6.26 -2.50
C ILE A 176 -19.68 -7.33 -2.96
N PRO A 177 -20.10 -8.24 -2.06
CA PRO A 177 -20.89 -9.42 -2.42
C PRO A 177 -22.27 -9.08 -2.97
N ARG A 178 -22.70 -9.86 -3.94
CA ARG A 178 -24.05 -9.78 -4.53
C ARG A 178 -25.04 -10.66 -3.78
N PRO A 179 -26.35 -10.48 -3.97
CA PRO A 179 -27.36 -11.34 -3.37
C PRO A 179 -27.08 -12.83 -3.59
N GLY A 180 -27.05 -13.60 -2.51
CA GLY A 180 -26.75 -15.03 -2.52
C GLY A 180 -25.28 -15.39 -2.37
N GLU A 181 -24.36 -14.42 -2.37
CA GLU A 181 -22.95 -14.64 -2.09
C GLU A 181 -22.66 -14.45 -0.59
N VAL A 182 -21.63 -15.12 -0.08
CA VAL A 182 -21.16 -14.99 1.31
C VAL A 182 -20.80 -13.55 1.61
N GLY A 183 -21.26 -13.02 2.73
CA GLY A 183 -20.96 -11.65 3.18
C GLY A 183 -21.97 -10.60 2.69
N HIS A 184 -22.91 -10.95 1.79
CA HIS A 184 -23.92 -10.00 1.32
C HIS A 184 -24.81 -9.47 2.46
N GLU A 185 -25.10 -10.30 3.44
CA GLU A 185 -25.88 -9.95 4.63
C GLU A 185 -25.23 -8.90 5.54
N SER A 186 -23.96 -8.60 5.32
CA SER A 186 -23.24 -7.54 6.04
C SER A 186 -23.49 -6.14 5.49
N TRP A 187 -24.19 -6.03 4.35
CA TRP A 187 -24.59 -4.79 3.70
C TRP A 187 -26.09 -4.59 3.89
N GLU A 188 -26.47 -3.58 4.63
CA GLU A 188 -27.89 -3.29 4.86
C GLU A 188 -28.56 -2.72 3.58
N GLU A 189 -29.81 -3.07 3.36
CA GLU A 189 -30.65 -2.59 2.27
C GLU A 189 -29.97 -2.70 0.89
N ASP A 190 -29.87 -1.59 0.17
CA ASP A 190 -29.30 -1.47 -1.17
C ASP A 190 -27.88 -0.85 -1.16
N ALA A 191 -27.22 -0.81 -0.01
CA ALA A 191 -25.92 -0.17 0.17
C ALA A 191 -24.80 -0.77 -0.72
N TRP A 192 -24.92 -2.04 -1.09
CA TRP A 192 -24.02 -2.75 -2.01
C TRP A 192 -24.16 -2.33 -3.48
N LYS A 193 -25.33 -1.77 -3.86
CA LYS A 193 -25.62 -1.44 -5.27
C LYS A 193 -24.78 -0.26 -5.74
N GLN A 194 -24.06 -0.46 -6.85
CA GLN A 194 -23.21 0.57 -7.45
C GLN A 194 -22.15 1.17 -6.52
N ARG A 195 -21.86 0.49 -5.40
CA ARG A 195 -20.82 0.91 -4.45
C ARG A 195 -19.43 0.77 -5.07
N THR A 196 -18.59 1.78 -4.89
CA THR A 196 -17.16 1.74 -5.19
C THR A 196 -16.31 1.52 -3.92
N GLY A 197 -15.01 1.44 -4.03
CA GLY A 197 -14.14 1.03 -2.91
C GLY A 197 -14.13 -0.49 -2.72
N ALA A 198 -13.80 -0.94 -1.52
CA ALA A 198 -13.57 -2.35 -1.18
C ALA A 198 -12.72 -3.05 -2.26
N ASN A 199 -11.68 -2.39 -2.70
CA ASN A 199 -10.86 -2.78 -3.84
C ASN A 199 -9.47 -3.22 -3.39
N VAL A 200 -8.77 -3.97 -4.23
CA VAL A 200 -7.37 -4.32 -4.04
C VAL A 200 -6.51 -3.43 -4.92
N TRP A 201 -6.04 -2.31 -4.38
CA TRP A 201 -5.18 -1.37 -5.09
C TRP A 201 -3.69 -1.64 -4.88
N SER A 202 -3.35 -2.49 -3.93
CA SER A 202 -1.99 -2.86 -3.57
C SER A 202 -1.61 -4.25 -4.08
N ILE A 203 -0.51 -4.80 -3.56
CA ILE A 203 0.11 -6.03 -4.03
C ILE A 203 -0.53 -7.24 -3.35
N MET A 204 -0.92 -8.22 -4.14
CA MET A 204 -1.42 -9.52 -3.69
C MET A 204 -0.28 -10.51 -3.48
N SER A 205 -0.49 -11.54 -2.67
CA SER A 205 0.47 -12.64 -2.49
C SER A 205 -0.11 -13.98 -2.90
N VAL A 206 0.71 -14.83 -3.53
CA VAL A 206 0.30 -16.14 -4.03
C VAL A 206 1.07 -17.24 -3.31
N ASP A 207 0.35 -18.16 -2.69
CA ASP A 207 0.88 -19.44 -2.23
C ASP A 207 0.78 -20.47 -3.38
N VAL A 208 1.85 -20.57 -4.13
CA VAL A 208 1.89 -21.41 -5.34
C VAL A 208 1.69 -22.89 -5.01
N GLU A 209 2.21 -23.35 -3.87
CA GLU A 209 2.11 -24.76 -3.44
C GLU A 209 0.67 -25.16 -3.13
N ARG A 210 -0.10 -24.25 -2.52
CA ARG A 210 -1.52 -24.46 -2.17
C ARG A 210 -2.49 -24.02 -3.24
N GLY A 211 -2.00 -23.23 -4.20
CA GLY A 211 -2.84 -22.63 -5.22
C GLY A 211 -3.76 -21.54 -4.68
N TRP A 212 -3.34 -20.80 -3.66
CA TRP A 212 -4.13 -19.75 -3.03
C TRP A 212 -3.56 -18.36 -3.30
N ILE A 213 -4.46 -17.39 -3.39
CA ILE A 213 -4.11 -15.96 -3.48
C ILE A 213 -4.70 -15.21 -2.30
N PHE A 214 -3.93 -14.28 -1.75
CA PHE A 214 -4.28 -13.46 -0.59
C PHE A 214 -4.47 -12.01 -1.03
N LEU A 215 -5.65 -11.48 -0.78
CA LEU A 215 -6.13 -10.18 -1.21
C LEU A 215 -6.20 -9.22 -0.02
N PRO A 216 -5.38 -8.16 0.04
CA PRO A 216 -5.52 -7.10 1.03
C PRO A 216 -6.59 -6.10 0.54
N VAL A 217 -7.84 -6.32 0.92
CA VAL A 217 -8.98 -5.51 0.47
C VAL A 217 -9.06 -4.22 1.27
N GLY A 218 -9.13 -3.08 0.57
CA GLY A 218 -9.26 -1.75 1.17
C GLY A 218 -10.66 -1.40 1.63
N SER A 219 -10.86 -0.13 1.97
CA SER A 219 -12.09 0.41 2.53
C SER A 219 -13.20 0.51 1.50
N ALA A 220 -14.45 0.44 1.94
CA ALA A 220 -15.60 0.76 1.11
C ALA A 220 -15.77 2.28 1.04
N SER A 221 -16.03 2.83 -0.15
CA SER A 221 -16.24 4.28 -0.32
C SER A 221 -17.59 4.74 0.26
N TYR A 222 -17.74 5.86 0.82
CA TYR A 222 -16.70 6.86 1.09
C TYR A 222 -16.01 6.57 2.42
N ASP A 223 -14.71 6.68 2.48
CA ASP A 223 -13.84 6.15 3.53
C ASP A 223 -13.96 6.87 4.89
N PHE A 224 -14.67 8.02 4.92
CA PHE A 224 -14.83 8.84 6.12
C PHE A 224 -16.28 9.01 6.58
N TYR A 225 -17.25 8.50 5.79
CA TYR A 225 -18.68 8.59 6.11
C TYR A 225 -19.43 7.39 5.53
N GLY A 226 -19.98 6.56 6.41
CA GLY A 226 -20.64 5.30 6.07
C GLY A 226 -22.15 5.27 6.30
N ALA A 227 -22.80 6.42 6.54
CA ALA A 227 -24.24 6.45 6.82
C ALA A 227 -25.12 5.89 5.68
N ASP A 228 -24.60 5.80 4.46
CA ASP A 228 -25.27 5.22 3.29
C ASP A 228 -24.83 3.76 3.02
N ARG A 229 -24.04 3.14 3.91
CA ARG A 229 -23.55 1.76 3.82
C ARG A 229 -23.50 1.07 5.19
N LYS A 230 -24.61 1.08 5.91
CA LYS A 230 -24.72 0.45 7.22
C LYS A 230 -24.38 -1.04 7.17
N GLY A 231 -23.79 -1.54 8.25
CA GLY A 231 -23.35 -2.91 8.38
C GLY A 231 -21.85 -3.05 8.57
N MET A 232 -21.34 -4.27 8.52
CA MET A 232 -19.89 -4.56 8.62
C MET A 232 -19.16 -4.36 7.29
N ASP A 233 -19.86 -4.27 6.18
CA ASP A 233 -19.35 -3.99 4.83
C ASP A 233 -18.34 -5.03 4.30
N LEU A 234 -18.61 -6.35 4.45
CA LEU A 234 -17.74 -7.39 3.90
C LEU A 234 -17.69 -7.30 2.34
N PHE A 235 -16.52 -7.42 1.70
CA PHE A 235 -15.19 -7.76 2.28
C PHE A 235 -14.28 -6.53 2.42
N SER A 236 -14.81 -5.33 2.68
CA SER A 236 -13.92 -4.20 2.97
C SER A 236 -13.05 -4.49 4.19
N ASN A 237 -11.84 -3.93 4.20
CA ASN A 237 -10.86 -4.03 5.28
C ASN A 237 -10.56 -5.47 5.71
N CYS A 238 -10.58 -6.39 4.75
CA CYS A 238 -10.34 -7.81 4.97
C CYS A 238 -9.03 -8.28 4.34
N LEU A 239 -8.40 -9.26 4.98
CA LEU A 239 -7.56 -10.19 4.26
C LEU A 239 -8.44 -11.35 3.76
N VAL A 240 -8.49 -11.55 2.45
CA VAL A 240 -9.32 -12.58 1.80
C VAL A 240 -8.41 -13.60 1.12
N ALA A 241 -8.61 -14.89 1.41
CA ALA A 241 -7.94 -15.99 0.72
C ALA A 241 -8.88 -16.64 -0.29
N LEU A 242 -8.43 -16.76 -1.53
CA LEU A 242 -9.17 -17.43 -2.62
C LEU A 242 -8.36 -18.59 -3.20
N GLU A 243 -9.06 -19.57 -3.77
CA GLU A 243 -8.44 -20.50 -4.73
C GLU A 243 -8.03 -19.69 -5.98
N ALA A 244 -6.73 -19.61 -6.26
CA ALA A 244 -6.21 -18.77 -7.35
C ALA A 244 -6.69 -19.22 -8.75
N ALA A 245 -6.97 -20.52 -8.93
CA ALA A 245 -7.44 -21.06 -10.20
C ALA A 245 -8.92 -20.72 -10.49
N THR A 246 -9.75 -20.53 -9.47
CA THR A 246 -11.21 -20.45 -9.63
C THR A 246 -11.85 -19.19 -9.08
N GLY A 247 -11.13 -18.44 -8.25
CA GLY A 247 -11.63 -17.28 -7.51
C GLY A 247 -12.60 -17.64 -6.37
N LYS A 248 -12.71 -18.93 -6.00
CA LYS A 248 -13.56 -19.37 -4.90
C LYS A 248 -12.99 -18.93 -3.57
N LEU A 249 -13.89 -18.41 -2.70
CA LEU A 249 -13.54 -18.03 -1.34
C LEU A 249 -13.10 -19.25 -0.52
N VAL A 250 -11.94 -19.14 0.14
CA VAL A 250 -11.44 -20.13 1.10
C VAL A 250 -11.76 -19.65 2.52
N TRP A 251 -11.31 -18.45 2.87
CA TRP A 251 -11.59 -17.78 4.13
C TRP A 251 -11.37 -16.27 4.01
N TYR A 252 -11.84 -15.52 4.99
CA TYR A 252 -11.54 -14.11 5.17
C TYR A 252 -11.38 -13.77 6.64
N TYR A 253 -10.70 -12.65 6.92
CA TYR A 253 -10.58 -12.06 8.25
C TYR A 253 -10.71 -10.54 8.12
N GLN A 254 -11.72 -9.95 8.77
CA GLN A 254 -11.93 -8.51 8.76
C GLN A 254 -11.16 -7.84 9.90
N MET A 255 -10.38 -6.81 9.58
CA MET A 255 -9.49 -6.10 10.51
C MET A 255 -10.02 -4.72 10.92
N VAL A 256 -11.01 -4.20 10.21
CA VAL A 256 -11.77 -3.00 10.58
C VAL A 256 -13.23 -3.23 10.18
N HIS A 257 -14.13 -3.09 11.14
CA HIS A 257 -15.57 -3.16 10.91
C HIS A 257 -16.09 -1.76 10.57
N HIS A 258 -16.87 -1.61 9.50
CA HIS A 258 -17.49 -0.35 9.10
C HIS A 258 -16.48 0.82 9.14
N ASP A 259 -15.46 0.75 8.31
CA ASP A 259 -14.36 1.71 8.31
C ASP A 259 -14.82 3.12 7.94
N ILE A 260 -14.55 4.10 8.80
CA ILE A 260 -14.81 5.53 8.62
C ILE A 260 -13.55 6.38 8.94
N TRP A 261 -12.36 5.77 8.82
CA TRP A 261 -11.06 6.37 9.14
C TRP A 261 -10.08 6.34 7.97
N ASP A 262 -10.43 5.69 6.84
CA ASP A 262 -9.52 5.32 5.76
C ASP A 262 -8.40 4.38 6.27
N TYR A 263 -8.81 3.35 7.02
CA TYR A 263 -7.91 2.34 7.56
C TYR A 263 -7.83 1.09 6.66
N ASP A 264 -7.56 1.33 5.39
CA ASP A 264 -7.27 0.32 4.39
C ASP A 264 -6.34 -0.80 4.87
N MET A 265 -6.40 -1.94 4.17
CA MET A 265 -5.40 -3.01 4.27
C MET A 265 -4.40 -2.92 3.11
N PRO A 266 -3.54 -1.87 3.02
CA PRO A 266 -2.76 -1.65 1.81
C PRO A 266 -1.50 -2.51 1.74
N ALA A 267 -1.05 -3.07 2.86
CA ALA A 267 0.19 -3.81 2.92
C ALA A 267 0.08 -5.16 2.20
N GLN A 268 1.11 -5.51 1.41
CA GLN A 268 1.20 -6.83 0.83
C GLN A 268 1.16 -7.90 1.93
N PRO A 269 0.29 -8.92 1.85
CA PRO A 269 0.25 -10.03 2.80
C PRO A 269 1.57 -10.80 2.76
N VAL A 270 2.26 -10.96 3.88
CA VAL A 270 3.56 -11.66 3.93
C VAL A 270 3.35 -13.12 4.31
N LEU A 271 3.71 -14.03 3.41
CA LEU A 271 3.62 -15.46 3.68
C LEU A 271 4.81 -15.89 4.54
N ILE A 272 4.54 -16.32 5.76
CA ILE A 272 5.53 -16.65 6.77
C ILE A 272 5.36 -18.08 7.30
N THR A 273 6.36 -18.54 8.04
CA THR A 273 6.26 -19.73 8.89
C THR A 273 6.46 -19.29 10.34
N VAL A 274 5.55 -19.68 11.21
CA VAL A 274 5.58 -19.38 12.65
C VAL A 274 5.82 -20.66 13.42
N ARG A 275 6.82 -20.67 14.30
CA ARG A 275 7.03 -21.75 15.25
C ARG A 275 6.23 -21.49 16.50
N HIS A 276 5.11 -22.18 16.63
CA HIS A 276 4.18 -22.02 17.74
C HIS A 276 3.89 -23.38 18.40
N ASP A 277 4.00 -23.46 19.71
CA ASP A 277 3.85 -24.71 20.48
C ASP A 277 4.66 -25.88 19.94
N GLY A 278 5.91 -25.60 19.50
CA GLY A 278 6.85 -26.59 19.00
C GLY A 278 6.57 -27.08 17.58
N ARG A 279 5.60 -26.48 16.86
CA ARG A 279 5.21 -26.82 15.49
C ARG A 279 5.46 -25.66 14.55
N ASP A 280 5.84 -25.96 13.31
CA ASP A 280 5.91 -24.98 12.24
C ASP A 280 4.52 -24.83 11.60
N ILE A 281 3.94 -23.64 11.71
CA ILE A 281 2.63 -23.30 11.17
C ILE A 281 2.82 -22.38 9.97
N ALA A 282 2.25 -22.77 8.82
CA ALA A 282 2.16 -21.87 7.69
C ALA A 282 1.22 -20.72 8.06
N ALA A 283 1.73 -19.50 8.06
CA ALA A 283 0.99 -18.32 8.47
C ALA A 283 1.06 -17.19 7.42
N VAL A 284 0.21 -16.21 7.57
CA VAL A 284 0.25 -14.96 6.83
C VAL A 284 0.24 -13.79 7.81
N ALA A 285 1.18 -12.86 7.65
CA ALA A 285 1.20 -11.62 8.40
C ALA A 285 0.57 -10.50 7.56
N GLN A 286 -0.44 -9.83 8.12
CA GLN A 286 -1.06 -8.65 7.53
C GLN A 286 -0.77 -7.43 8.40
N LEU A 287 -0.10 -6.46 7.80
CA LEU A 287 0.15 -5.15 8.40
C LEU A 287 -0.98 -4.19 8.04
N THR A 288 -1.22 -3.22 8.92
CA THR A 288 -2.38 -2.33 8.80
C THR A 288 -2.00 -0.86 8.98
N LYS A 289 -2.84 0.03 8.45
CA LYS A 289 -2.74 1.48 8.70
C LYS A 289 -2.82 1.84 10.20
N MET A 290 -3.50 1.02 10.99
CA MET A 290 -3.57 1.18 12.46
C MET A 290 -2.23 0.90 13.16
N GLY A 291 -1.23 0.37 12.43
CA GLY A 291 0.05 -0.05 13.00
C GLY A 291 -0.01 -1.40 13.72
N PHE A 292 -1.06 -2.17 13.48
CA PHE A 292 -1.19 -3.54 13.94
C PHE A 292 -0.55 -4.53 12.98
N VAL A 293 -0.12 -5.68 13.51
CA VAL A 293 0.31 -6.84 12.74
C VAL A 293 -0.58 -8.01 13.14
N PHE A 294 -1.44 -8.44 12.23
CA PHE A 294 -2.22 -9.66 12.43
C PHE A 294 -1.44 -10.84 11.85
N ILE A 295 -1.24 -11.88 12.66
CA ILE A 295 -0.58 -13.11 12.23
C ILE A 295 -1.63 -14.22 12.25
N LEU A 296 -2.03 -14.67 11.05
CA LEU A 296 -3.12 -15.61 10.87
C LEU A 296 -2.58 -16.97 10.38
N ASP A 297 -3.16 -18.04 10.86
CA ASP A 297 -2.98 -19.37 10.28
C ASP A 297 -3.42 -19.33 8.81
N ARG A 298 -2.51 -19.66 7.90
CA ARG A 298 -2.72 -19.53 6.46
C ARG A 298 -3.83 -20.44 5.95
N LEU A 299 -4.06 -21.58 6.62
CA LEU A 299 -5.06 -22.55 6.19
C LEU A 299 -6.48 -22.18 6.64
N THR A 300 -6.62 -21.53 7.78
CA THR A 300 -7.91 -21.32 8.42
C THR A 300 -8.32 -19.86 8.54
N GLY A 301 -7.40 -18.93 8.36
CA GLY A 301 -7.61 -17.50 8.61
C GLY A 301 -7.73 -17.14 10.10
N LYS A 302 -7.53 -18.09 11.00
CA LYS A 302 -7.63 -17.84 12.46
C LYS A 302 -6.37 -17.14 12.97
N PRO A 303 -6.51 -16.13 13.86
CA PRO A 303 -5.36 -15.52 14.51
C PRO A 303 -4.55 -16.53 15.33
N LEU A 304 -3.21 -16.49 15.19
CA LEU A 304 -2.29 -17.31 16.00
C LEU A 304 -2.05 -16.71 17.39
N PHE A 305 -2.24 -15.41 17.53
CA PHE A 305 -2.22 -14.70 18.82
C PHE A 305 -3.62 -14.16 19.12
N PRO A 306 -3.99 -13.97 20.40
CA PRO A 306 -5.31 -13.45 20.76
C PRO A 306 -5.62 -12.10 20.09
N VAL A 307 -6.84 -11.94 19.63
CA VAL A 307 -7.43 -10.68 19.17
C VAL A 307 -8.66 -10.39 20.02
N GLU A 308 -8.75 -9.17 20.54
CA GLU A 308 -9.83 -8.73 21.41
C GLU A 308 -10.72 -7.73 20.70
N GLU A 309 -12.03 -7.96 20.74
CA GLU A 309 -13.01 -6.95 20.35
C GLU A 309 -13.13 -5.90 21.46
N ARG A 310 -12.69 -4.66 21.15
CA ARG A 310 -12.72 -3.56 22.13
C ARG A 310 -13.69 -2.47 21.71
N PRO A 311 -14.45 -1.87 22.64
CA PRO A 311 -15.32 -0.75 22.36
C PRO A 311 -14.56 0.45 21.78
N VAL A 312 -15.19 1.17 20.85
CA VAL A 312 -14.63 2.37 20.21
C VAL A 312 -15.57 3.57 20.35
N PRO A 313 -15.07 4.81 20.22
CA PRO A 313 -15.89 6.01 20.33
C PRO A 313 -17.01 6.05 19.28
N LYS A 314 -18.16 6.62 19.65
CA LYS A 314 -19.29 6.81 18.74
C LYS A 314 -19.12 8.09 17.92
N SER A 315 -19.55 8.07 16.65
CA SER A 315 -19.64 9.26 15.82
C SER A 315 -20.73 10.20 16.33
N ASP A 316 -20.48 11.53 16.23
CA ASP A 316 -21.47 12.59 16.47
C ASP A 316 -22.06 13.14 15.15
N VAL A 317 -21.68 12.56 14.02
CA VAL A 317 -22.14 12.98 12.69
C VAL A 317 -23.53 12.42 12.43
N PRO A 318 -24.52 13.26 12.07
CA PRO A 318 -25.88 12.79 11.86
C PRO A 318 -26.00 11.70 10.79
N GLY A 319 -26.64 10.60 11.17
CA GLY A 319 -26.87 9.43 10.32
C GLY A 319 -25.75 8.42 10.34
N GLU A 320 -24.54 8.78 10.80
CA GLU A 320 -23.41 7.88 10.95
C GLU A 320 -23.56 7.00 12.19
N THR A 321 -23.12 5.75 12.08
CA THR A 321 -23.12 4.81 13.19
C THR A 321 -21.80 4.06 13.21
N THR A 322 -20.91 4.41 14.12
CA THR A 322 -19.67 3.66 14.35
C THR A 322 -19.99 2.21 14.76
N TRP A 323 -19.31 1.23 14.17
CA TRP A 323 -19.43 -0.15 14.65
C TRP A 323 -18.99 -0.23 16.12
N PRO A 324 -19.71 -0.94 16.99
CA PRO A 324 -19.52 -0.82 18.45
C PRO A 324 -18.14 -1.21 18.95
N THR A 325 -17.50 -2.16 18.29
CA THR A 325 -16.17 -2.69 18.64
C THR A 325 -15.28 -2.80 17.43
N GLN A 326 -13.98 -2.88 17.68
CA GLN A 326 -12.97 -3.16 16.65
C GLN A 326 -11.99 -4.22 17.12
N PRO A 327 -11.37 -5.02 16.23
CA PRO A 327 -10.42 -6.05 16.59
C PRO A 327 -9.04 -5.47 16.94
N PHE A 328 -8.54 -5.77 18.13
CA PHE A 328 -7.22 -5.39 18.61
C PHE A 328 -6.35 -6.63 18.82
N PRO A 329 -5.31 -6.85 18.02
CA PRO A 329 -4.35 -7.92 18.28
C PRO A 329 -3.60 -7.63 19.59
N VAL A 330 -3.50 -8.65 20.46
CA VAL A 330 -2.77 -8.54 21.72
C VAL A 330 -1.27 -8.68 21.47
N LYS A 331 -0.90 -9.46 20.46
CA LYS A 331 0.47 -9.68 19.98
C LYS A 331 0.50 -9.80 18.45
N PRO A 332 1.50 -9.19 17.82
CA PRO A 332 2.46 -8.22 18.33
C PRO A 332 1.79 -6.98 18.91
N PRO A 333 2.46 -6.23 19.83
CA PRO A 333 1.95 -4.94 20.27
C PRO A 333 1.90 -3.95 19.10
N PRO A 334 1.06 -2.90 19.18
CA PRO A 334 1.02 -1.88 18.14
C PRO A 334 2.40 -1.29 17.88
N LEU A 335 2.77 -1.17 16.60
CA LEU A 335 4.07 -0.63 16.19
C LEU A 335 4.12 0.89 16.24
N VAL A 336 2.95 1.55 16.37
CA VAL A 336 2.79 3.01 16.45
C VAL A 336 1.92 3.38 17.64
N ARG A 337 1.99 4.65 18.07
CA ARG A 337 1.12 5.15 19.13
C ARG A 337 -0.35 5.05 18.76
N GLN A 338 -1.18 4.76 19.75
CA GLN A 338 -2.62 4.54 19.61
C GLN A 338 -3.47 5.64 20.25
N SER A 339 -2.83 6.60 20.88
CA SER A 339 -3.47 7.75 21.52
C SER A 339 -2.53 8.95 21.50
N PHE A 340 -3.07 10.12 21.82
CA PHE A 340 -2.31 11.36 21.88
C PHE A 340 -2.73 12.17 23.11
N SER A 341 -1.75 12.76 23.79
CA SER A 341 -1.92 13.60 24.95
C SER A 341 -1.00 14.84 24.86
N GLU A 342 -1.15 15.79 25.77
CA GLU A 342 -0.23 16.94 25.86
C GLU A 342 1.24 16.52 25.98
N ASN A 343 1.51 15.40 26.63
CA ASN A 343 2.86 14.86 26.76
C ASN A 343 3.48 14.41 25.44
N ASP A 344 2.67 14.20 24.40
CA ASP A 344 3.11 13.77 23.07
C ASP A 344 3.41 14.95 22.14
N ILE A 345 3.08 16.20 22.53
CA ILE A 345 3.31 17.39 21.73
C ILE A 345 4.81 17.64 21.55
N SER A 346 5.22 17.97 20.33
CA SER A 346 6.61 18.26 19.96
C SER A 346 7.22 19.34 20.85
N THR A 347 8.46 19.12 21.29
CA THR A 347 9.26 20.08 22.08
C THR A 347 10.56 20.44 21.39
N LEU A 348 10.63 20.25 20.07
CA LEU A 348 11.85 20.44 19.28
C LEU A 348 12.29 21.91 19.24
N THR A 349 11.34 22.80 19.06
CA THR A 349 11.56 24.26 19.19
C THR A 349 10.44 24.91 20.02
N PRO A 350 10.70 26.03 20.70
CA PRO A 350 9.65 26.75 21.46
C PRO A 350 8.48 27.22 20.57
N GLU A 351 8.77 27.58 19.30
CA GLU A 351 7.74 28.03 18.34
C GLU A 351 6.85 26.87 17.93
N SER A 352 7.44 25.78 17.47
CA SER A 352 6.71 24.55 17.11
C SER A 352 5.88 24.05 18.29
N ASN A 353 6.44 24.03 19.50
CA ASN A 353 5.70 23.60 20.69
C ASN A 353 4.47 24.47 20.96
N ARG A 354 4.59 25.82 20.93
CA ARG A 354 3.44 26.73 21.14
C ARG A 354 2.36 26.52 20.09
N TYR A 355 2.76 26.48 18.80
CA TYR A 355 1.83 26.26 17.70
C TYR A 355 1.08 24.94 17.84
N CYS A 356 1.82 23.84 18.03
CA CYS A 356 1.26 22.51 18.17
C CYS A 356 0.38 22.35 19.40
N ALA A 357 0.72 22.99 20.53
CA ALA A 357 -0.11 22.99 21.72
C ALA A 357 -1.42 23.76 21.50
N GLN A 358 -1.36 24.95 20.89
CA GLN A 358 -2.57 25.71 20.55
C GLN A 358 -3.49 24.92 19.59
N LEU A 359 -2.90 24.29 18.57
CA LEU A 359 -3.65 23.45 17.65
C LEU A 359 -4.28 22.27 18.39
N PHE A 360 -3.52 21.55 19.23
CA PHE A 360 -4.01 20.41 20.00
C PHE A 360 -5.23 20.75 20.87
N HIS A 361 -5.17 21.87 21.59
CA HIS A 361 -6.28 22.33 22.45
C HIS A 361 -7.56 22.72 21.68
N SER A 362 -7.46 22.90 20.37
CA SER A 362 -8.61 23.18 19.50
C SER A 362 -9.24 21.89 18.91
N LEU A 363 -8.62 20.72 19.14
CA LEU A 363 -9.00 19.44 18.53
C LEU A 363 -9.67 18.54 19.55
N GLU A 364 -10.62 17.72 19.08
CA GLU A 364 -11.17 16.60 19.85
C GLU A 364 -10.38 15.33 19.55
N SER A 365 -10.08 14.53 20.60
CA SER A 365 -9.45 13.21 20.44
C SER A 365 -9.81 12.32 21.62
N HIS A 366 -10.18 11.06 21.34
CA HIS A 366 -10.62 10.08 22.34
C HIS A 366 -9.83 8.76 22.23
N GLY A 367 -8.62 8.83 21.66
CA GLY A 367 -7.74 7.68 21.44
C GLY A 367 -7.97 7.01 20.09
N MET A 368 -7.59 5.73 20.03
CA MET A 368 -7.70 4.92 18.83
C MET A 368 -9.16 4.83 18.32
N TYR A 369 -9.33 4.86 17.02
CA TYR A 369 -10.64 4.85 16.36
C TYR A 369 -11.56 6.02 16.74
N THR A 370 -11.01 7.19 17.13
CA THR A 370 -11.81 8.41 17.22
C THR A 370 -12.35 8.76 15.83
N PRO A 371 -13.68 8.76 15.59
CA PRO A 371 -14.20 9.13 14.28
C PRO A 371 -14.04 10.62 14.02
N TYR A 372 -13.90 11.01 12.75
CA TYR A 372 -13.97 12.44 12.39
C TYR A 372 -15.35 12.97 12.73
N GLY A 373 -15.39 13.91 13.66
CA GLY A 373 -16.62 14.53 14.17
C GLY A 373 -17.00 15.82 13.40
N ARG A 374 -18.05 16.48 13.87
CA ARG A 374 -18.45 17.81 13.36
C ARG A 374 -17.50 18.92 13.79
N LYS A 375 -16.70 18.71 14.81
CA LYS A 375 -15.59 19.55 15.21
C LYS A 375 -14.27 18.98 14.69
N MET A 376 -13.26 19.86 14.58
CA MET A 376 -11.93 19.40 14.18
C MET A 376 -11.42 18.33 15.14
N THR A 377 -11.07 17.20 14.58
CA THR A 377 -10.70 15.98 15.30
C THR A 377 -9.26 15.59 14.98
N LEU A 378 -8.51 15.19 16.00
CA LEU A 378 -7.19 14.57 15.87
C LEU A 378 -7.34 13.05 15.88
N VAL A 379 -6.90 12.40 14.80
CA VAL A 379 -6.95 10.95 14.63
C VAL A 379 -5.53 10.36 14.64
N VAL A 380 -5.29 9.36 15.46
CA VAL A 380 -4.00 8.72 15.66
C VAL A 380 -4.15 7.19 15.66
N PRO A 381 -3.41 6.49 14.78
CA PRO A 381 -2.64 7.00 13.64
C PRO A 381 -3.53 7.66 12.60
N GLY A 382 -2.95 8.53 11.77
CA GLY A 382 -3.69 9.20 10.69
C GLY A 382 -3.85 8.33 9.44
N THR A 383 -4.39 8.91 8.38
CA THR A 383 -4.75 8.22 7.12
C THR A 383 -3.57 7.66 6.33
N LEU A 384 -2.35 8.26 6.44
CA LEU A 384 -1.16 7.64 5.87
C LEU A 384 -0.88 6.27 6.51
N GLY A 385 -1.31 6.12 7.76
CA GLY A 385 -1.24 4.91 8.54
C GLY A 385 0.14 4.62 9.14
N GLY A 386 0.20 3.61 9.99
CA GLY A 386 1.44 3.05 10.52
C GLY A 386 2.19 2.34 9.39
N ALA A 387 1.74 1.17 8.96
CA ALA A 387 2.25 0.51 7.76
C ALA A 387 1.41 0.86 6.53
N ASN A 388 2.03 0.79 5.34
CA ASN A 388 1.37 1.11 4.08
C ASN A 388 1.66 0.04 3.02
N TRP A 389 1.40 0.31 1.74
CA TRP A 389 1.38 -0.61 0.60
C TRP A 389 2.65 -1.47 0.45
N SER A 390 3.79 -1.00 0.88
CA SER A 390 5.08 -1.68 0.72
C SER A 390 5.23 -2.98 1.53
N GLY A 391 4.36 -3.20 2.50
CA GLY A 391 4.38 -4.42 3.31
C GLY A 391 5.60 -4.53 4.23
N ALA A 392 6.19 -5.72 4.28
CA ALA A 392 7.37 -6.04 5.10
C ALA A 392 8.23 -7.11 4.43
N SER A 393 9.49 -7.23 4.87
CA SER A 393 10.36 -8.37 4.53
C SER A 393 10.47 -9.34 5.70
N PHE A 394 10.65 -10.63 5.40
CA PHE A 394 10.67 -11.70 6.38
C PHE A 394 11.94 -12.56 6.23
N ASP A 395 12.69 -12.70 7.30
CA ASP A 395 13.78 -13.67 7.37
C ASP A 395 13.31 -14.98 8.02
N ARG A 396 13.34 -16.04 7.24
CA ARG A 396 12.88 -17.36 7.68
C ARG A 396 13.77 -17.98 8.76
N ALA A 397 15.05 -17.69 8.75
CA ALA A 397 16.01 -18.30 9.67
C ALA A 397 15.85 -17.76 11.09
N SER A 398 15.68 -16.45 11.25
CA SER A 398 15.45 -15.81 12.55
C SER A 398 13.99 -15.80 12.97
N GLY A 399 13.06 -15.86 12.02
CA GLY A 399 11.64 -15.62 12.27
C GLY A 399 11.31 -14.12 12.43
N TYR A 400 12.16 -13.22 11.93
CA TYR A 400 11.96 -11.79 12.06
C TYR A 400 11.26 -11.18 10.86
N LEU A 401 10.23 -10.38 11.14
CA LEU A 401 9.51 -9.56 10.18
C LEU A 401 9.96 -8.10 10.33
N PHE A 402 10.49 -7.51 9.26
CA PHE A 402 11.01 -6.13 9.26
C PHE A 402 9.98 -5.19 8.68
N VAL A 403 9.55 -4.21 9.47
CA VAL A 403 8.42 -3.32 9.18
C VAL A 403 8.81 -1.87 9.39
N ASN A 404 8.69 -1.04 8.37
CA ASN A 404 8.76 0.40 8.52
C ASN A 404 7.36 0.97 8.75
N VAL A 405 7.24 1.91 9.68
CA VAL A 405 5.97 2.53 10.04
C VAL A 405 6.08 4.04 10.21
N ASN A 406 4.94 4.71 10.04
CA ASN A 406 4.76 6.13 10.29
C ASN A 406 4.09 6.38 11.64
N GLU A 407 4.60 7.34 12.38
CA GLU A 407 4.03 7.86 13.62
C GLU A 407 3.35 9.21 13.36
N LEU A 408 2.40 9.27 12.42
CA LEU A 408 1.76 10.51 12.00
C LEU A 408 0.29 10.55 12.41
N ALA A 409 -0.14 11.73 12.84
CA ALA A 409 -1.55 12.04 13.13
C ALA A 409 -2.18 12.83 11.97
N ALA A 410 -3.50 12.69 11.82
CA ALA A 410 -4.31 13.45 10.87
C ALA A 410 -5.30 14.34 11.61
N VAL A 411 -5.71 15.43 10.95
CA VAL A 411 -6.73 16.34 11.45
C VAL A 411 -7.83 16.52 10.40
N GLY A 412 -9.06 16.72 10.86
CA GLY A 412 -10.20 16.95 9.96
C GLY A 412 -11.51 17.03 10.70
N ALA A 413 -12.53 17.48 10.00
CA ALA A 413 -13.91 17.48 10.48
C ALA A 413 -14.85 17.00 9.37
N MET A 414 -16.01 16.51 9.75
CA MET A 414 -17.07 16.16 8.78
C MET A 414 -17.91 17.42 8.50
N GLU A 415 -17.76 17.93 7.30
CA GLU A 415 -18.43 19.14 6.83
C GLU A 415 -19.74 18.79 6.12
N PRO A 416 -20.87 19.43 6.47
CA PRO A 416 -22.13 19.20 5.77
C PRO A 416 -22.01 19.64 4.32
N GLN A 417 -22.57 18.85 3.43
CA GLN A 417 -22.60 19.11 2.01
C GLN A 417 -23.97 19.67 1.56
N ALA A 418 -24.03 20.23 0.37
CA ALA A 418 -25.27 20.71 -0.23
C ALA A 418 -26.31 19.57 -0.32
N ALA A 419 -27.60 19.94 -0.35
CA ALA A 419 -28.69 18.95 -0.31
C ALA A 419 -28.72 17.99 -1.51
N ASP A 420 -28.18 18.42 -2.64
CA ASP A 420 -28.04 17.65 -3.89
C ASP A 420 -26.69 16.92 -4.04
N ALA A 421 -25.80 17.07 -3.05
CA ALA A 421 -24.51 16.37 -3.05
C ALA A 421 -24.69 14.84 -2.91
N PRO A 422 -23.78 14.04 -3.48
CA PRO A 422 -23.83 12.57 -3.40
C PRO A 422 -23.87 12.05 -1.96
N LEU A 423 -23.23 12.75 -1.01
CA LEU A 423 -23.22 12.41 0.40
C LEU A 423 -23.56 13.62 1.26
N ARG A 424 -24.15 13.40 2.42
CA ARG A 424 -24.55 14.45 3.37
C ARG A 424 -23.36 15.13 4.06
N TYR A 425 -22.26 14.40 4.22
CA TYR A 425 -21.05 14.87 4.88
C TYR A 425 -19.83 14.43 4.10
N ARG A 426 -18.81 15.29 4.11
CA ARG A 426 -17.48 15.01 3.55
C ARG A 426 -16.42 15.50 4.51
N ARG A 427 -15.32 14.75 4.64
CA ARG A 427 -14.19 15.19 5.45
C ARG A 427 -13.50 16.40 4.82
N GLY A 428 -13.20 17.40 5.64
CA GLY A 428 -12.50 18.60 5.21
C GLY A 428 -11.68 19.24 6.32
N SER A 429 -10.86 20.19 5.92
CA SER A 429 -10.12 21.12 6.76
C SER A 429 -9.68 22.32 5.92
N LYS A 430 -9.09 23.36 6.55
CA LYS A 430 -8.48 24.50 5.84
C LYS A 430 -7.35 24.07 4.89
N GLU A 431 -6.68 22.95 5.18
CA GLU A 431 -5.56 22.41 4.42
C GLU A 431 -5.98 21.32 3.43
N GLY A 432 -7.29 21.07 3.31
CA GLY A 432 -7.86 20.04 2.45
C GLY A 432 -8.28 18.78 3.18
N GLU A 433 -8.71 17.77 2.42
CA GLU A 433 -9.30 16.53 2.92
C GLU A 433 -8.31 15.67 3.71
N TYR A 434 -7.03 15.64 3.31
CA TYR A 434 -5.97 14.80 3.90
C TYR A 434 -4.99 15.61 4.76
N ALA A 435 -5.50 16.61 5.50
CA ALA A 435 -4.68 17.43 6.39
C ALA A 435 -4.03 16.60 7.52
N ARG A 436 -2.84 17.00 7.90
CA ARG A 436 -2.00 16.35 8.90
C ARG A 436 -1.81 17.26 10.11
N TYR A 437 -1.53 16.67 11.25
CA TYR A 437 -1.20 17.42 12.47
C TYR A 437 0.27 17.87 12.43
N TRP A 438 0.54 18.94 11.64
CA TRP A 438 1.86 19.48 11.36
C TRP A 438 1.94 20.97 11.71
N ASP A 439 3.16 21.44 11.99
CA ASP A 439 3.43 22.84 12.24
C ASP A 439 3.70 23.63 10.94
N GLU A 440 4.02 24.92 11.07
CA GLU A 440 4.29 25.82 9.96
C GLU A 440 5.54 25.45 9.16
N HIS A 441 6.48 24.70 9.76
CA HIS A 441 7.66 24.14 9.08
C HIS A 441 7.38 22.83 8.36
N GLN A 442 6.14 22.35 8.38
CA GLN A 442 5.74 21.03 7.89
C GLN A 442 6.41 19.89 8.67
N TRP A 443 6.69 20.10 9.95
CA TRP A 443 7.11 19.05 10.87
C TRP A 443 5.91 18.51 11.64
N PRO A 444 5.91 17.18 11.89
CA PRO A 444 4.85 16.59 12.70
C PRO A 444 4.81 17.22 14.11
N CYS A 445 3.62 17.61 14.54
CA CYS A 445 3.39 18.21 15.85
C CYS A 445 3.59 17.25 17.03
N GLN A 446 3.73 15.96 16.77
CA GLN A 446 4.07 14.97 17.79
C GLN A 446 5.58 14.88 18.02
N LYS A 447 5.94 14.49 19.26
CA LYS A 447 7.33 14.14 19.60
C LYS A 447 7.86 13.05 18.69
N PRO A 448 9.14 13.11 18.25
CA PRO A 448 9.79 12.00 17.57
C PRO A 448 9.74 10.68 18.40
N PRO A 449 9.90 9.53 17.72
CA PRO A 449 10.19 9.37 16.30
C PRO A 449 8.95 9.54 15.43
N TRP A 450 9.12 10.11 14.21
CA TRP A 450 8.06 10.29 13.23
C TRP A 450 7.93 9.13 12.24
N GLY A 451 8.95 8.31 12.18
CA GLY A 451 8.99 7.06 11.45
C GLY A 451 10.02 6.13 12.06
N THR A 452 9.73 4.85 12.05
CA THR A 452 10.61 3.82 12.64
C THR A 452 10.74 2.60 11.74
N LEU A 453 11.86 1.90 11.88
CA LEU A 453 12.06 0.54 11.41
C LEU A 453 11.99 -0.40 12.62
N ASN A 454 11.24 -1.50 12.48
CA ASN A 454 10.96 -2.43 13.56
C ASN A 454 11.29 -3.86 13.11
N ALA A 455 11.81 -4.68 14.02
CA ALA A 455 11.86 -6.12 13.86
C ALA A 455 10.86 -6.78 14.83
N VAL A 456 10.00 -7.62 14.29
CA VAL A 456 9.00 -8.39 15.04
C VAL A 456 9.37 -9.86 14.93
N ASP A 457 9.57 -10.54 16.06
CA ASP A 457 9.69 -12.00 16.09
C ASP A 457 8.28 -12.60 15.97
N VAL A 458 7.99 -13.21 14.84
CA VAL A 458 6.67 -13.78 14.56
C VAL A 458 6.36 -15.01 15.38
N ASN A 459 7.37 -15.66 15.99
CA ASN A 459 7.19 -16.84 16.82
C ASN A 459 6.68 -16.49 18.22
N THR A 460 7.12 -15.35 18.76
CA THR A 460 6.75 -14.87 20.09
C THR A 460 5.71 -13.75 20.07
N GLY A 461 5.57 -13.09 18.92
CA GLY A 461 4.76 -11.90 18.77
C GLY A 461 5.33 -10.69 19.52
N LEU A 462 6.65 -10.59 19.67
CA LEU A 462 7.31 -9.48 20.37
C LEU A 462 8.10 -8.62 19.38
N VAL A 463 8.17 -7.32 19.68
CA VAL A 463 9.10 -6.40 18.99
C VAL A 463 10.50 -6.65 19.55
N VAL A 464 11.44 -7.08 18.71
CA VAL A 464 12.83 -7.37 19.08
C VAL A 464 13.61 -6.08 19.22
N TRP A 465 13.45 -5.18 18.24
CA TRP A 465 14.02 -3.85 18.27
C TRP A 465 13.14 -2.87 17.47
N LYS A 466 13.24 -1.59 17.82
CA LYS A 466 12.60 -0.46 17.14
C LYS A 466 13.58 0.71 17.10
N VAL A 467 13.88 1.21 15.91
CA VAL A 467 14.82 2.33 15.72
C VAL A 467 14.19 3.44 14.87
N PRO A 468 14.53 4.72 15.11
CA PRO A 468 14.14 5.81 14.22
C PRO A 468 14.66 5.57 12.80
N LEU A 469 13.82 5.77 11.79
CA LEU A 469 14.14 5.61 10.38
C LEU A 469 14.21 6.97 9.70
N GLY A 470 15.39 7.33 9.19
CA GLY A 470 15.66 8.64 8.61
C GLY A 470 15.93 9.73 9.65
N GLY A 471 16.06 10.96 9.19
CA GLY A 471 16.32 12.12 10.05
C GLY A 471 16.12 13.44 9.33
N VAL A 472 15.93 14.50 10.12
CA VAL A 472 15.96 15.90 9.69
C VAL A 472 17.27 16.49 10.19
N ASP A 473 18.22 16.68 9.28
CA ASP A 473 19.60 17.02 9.62
C ASP A 473 19.72 18.34 10.44
N GLU A 474 18.82 19.29 10.20
CA GLU A 474 18.76 20.58 10.90
C GLU A 474 18.43 20.44 12.39
N LEU A 475 17.71 19.39 12.78
CA LEU A 475 17.20 19.22 14.15
C LEU A 475 18.20 18.59 15.11
N LYS A 476 19.32 18.05 14.62
CA LYS A 476 20.41 17.42 15.43
C LYS A 476 19.94 16.34 16.42
N VAL A 477 18.74 15.77 16.20
CA VAL A 477 18.14 14.69 16.98
C VAL A 477 17.67 13.58 16.05
N LYS A 478 17.62 12.35 16.55
CA LYS A 478 17.11 11.21 15.77
C LYS A 478 15.59 11.27 15.67
N THR A 479 15.09 12.05 14.72
CA THR A 479 13.66 12.28 14.55
C THR A 479 12.94 11.11 13.90
N GLY A 480 13.62 10.31 13.10
CA GLY A 480 12.93 9.58 12.04
C GLY A 480 12.31 10.53 11.03
N THR A 481 11.74 10.03 9.97
CA THR A 481 10.95 10.82 9.02
C THR A 481 9.67 10.09 8.64
N PRO A 482 8.65 10.80 8.11
CA PRO A 482 7.62 10.16 7.33
C PRO A 482 8.26 9.28 6.26
N ASN A 483 7.64 8.13 5.97
CA ASN A 483 8.24 7.17 5.06
C ASN A 483 7.17 6.41 4.25
N LEU A 484 7.49 6.11 3.00
CA LEU A 484 6.79 5.21 2.09
C LEU A 484 7.83 4.44 1.30
N GLY A 485 7.57 3.19 1.02
CA GLY A 485 8.53 2.24 0.45
C GLY A 485 8.76 1.08 1.40
N GLY A 486 9.46 0.06 0.96
CA GLY A 486 9.59 -1.19 1.70
C GLY A 486 11.03 -1.59 2.01
N THR A 487 11.13 -2.65 2.79
CA THR A 487 12.39 -3.31 3.15
C THR A 487 12.65 -4.51 2.26
N ILE A 488 13.92 -4.88 2.10
CA ILE A 488 14.34 -6.26 1.81
C ILE A 488 15.32 -6.73 2.88
N VAL A 489 15.33 -8.02 3.16
CA VAL A 489 16.31 -8.68 4.03
C VAL A 489 17.11 -9.69 3.20
N THR A 490 18.41 -9.81 3.49
CA THR A 490 19.30 -10.73 2.80
C THR A 490 19.83 -11.80 3.76
N ASP A 491 20.21 -12.96 3.21
CA ASP A 491 20.82 -14.06 3.98
C ASP A 491 22.14 -13.64 4.69
N GLY A 492 22.79 -12.57 4.19
CA GLY A 492 23.94 -11.94 4.84
C GLY A 492 23.62 -11.15 6.10
N GLY A 493 22.35 -11.07 6.52
CA GLY A 493 21.94 -10.41 7.76
C GLY A 493 21.73 -8.91 7.64
N LEU A 494 21.53 -8.39 6.44
CA LEU A 494 21.27 -6.96 6.19
C LEU A 494 19.82 -6.69 5.81
N VAL A 495 19.27 -5.62 6.38
CA VAL A 495 17.98 -5.05 5.98
C VAL A 495 18.24 -3.76 5.21
N PHE A 496 17.85 -3.72 3.93
CA PHE A 496 17.98 -2.54 3.10
C PHE A 496 16.64 -1.81 2.99
N ILE A 497 16.69 -0.46 3.05
CA ILE A 497 15.52 0.40 2.93
C ILE A 497 15.89 1.81 2.46
N GLY A 498 15.11 2.38 1.54
CA GLY A 498 15.06 3.81 1.26
C GLY A 498 13.93 4.47 2.07
N ALA A 499 12.74 4.56 1.49
CA ALA A 499 11.47 4.95 2.10
C ALA A 499 11.40 6.39 2.66
N THR A 500 12.50 6.94 3.16
CA THR A 500 12.57 8.20 3.91
C THR A 500 12.64 9.43 3.01
N ILE A 501 12.22 10.59 3.54
CA ILE A 501 12.23 11.87 2.80
C ILE A 501 13.62 12.53 2.76
N ASP A 502 14.61 12.00 3.44
CA ASP A 502 15.97 12.54 3.51
C ASP A 502 16.90 12.09 2.37
N SER A 503 16.34 11.43 1.35
CA SER A 503 17.04 10.98 0.14
C SER A 503 18.27 10.10 0.44
N ARG A 504 18.14 9.17 1.38
CA ARG A 504 19.19 8.21 1.73
C ARG A 504 18.72 6.77 1.60
N PHE A 505 19.58 5.92 1.07
CA PHE A 505 19.40 4.47 1.08
C PHE A 505 20.25 3.86 2.19
N ARG A 506 19.72 2.95 2.99
CA ARG A 506 20.34 2.47 4.22
C ARG A 506 20.41 0.96 4.29
N ALA A 507 21.45 0.45 4.97
CA ALA A 507 21.55 -0.93 5.40
C ALA A 507 21.63 -0.99 6.94
N PHE A 508 20.83 -1.88 7.52
CA PHE A 508 20.78 -2.13 8.96
C PHE A 508 21.16 -3.58 9.24
N ASP A 509 21.81 -3.81 10.40
CA ASP A 509 21.96 -5.15 10.94
C ASP A 509 20.60 -5.71 11.36
N MET A 510 20.22 -6.87 10.85
CA MET A 510 18.90 -7.45 11.06
C MET A 510 18.64 -7.88 12.51
N ARG A 511 19.69 -8.13 13.32
CA ARG A 511 19.58 -8.61 14.71
C ARG A 511 19.46 -7.48 15.71
N THR A 512 20.16 -6.35 15.44
CA THR A 512 20.30 -5.25 16.39
C THR A 512 19.54 -3.98 15.98
N GLY A 513 19.22 -3.82 14.69
CA GLY A 513 18.68 -2.58 14.14
C GLY A 513 19.73 -1.47 14.04
N GLU A 514 21.02 -1.77 14.21
CA GLU A 514 22.11 -0.82 14.01
C GLU A 514 22.22 -0.44 12.53
N GLN A 515 22.27 0.87 12.22
CA GLN A 515 22.53 1.34 10.87
C GLN A 515 24.01 1.15 10.54
N LEU A 516 24.33 0.24 9.64
CA LEU A 516 25.69 -0.09 9.24
C LEU A 516 26.19 0.78 8.08
N TRP A 517 25.28 1.21 7.19
CA TRP A 517 25.64 1.99 6.02
C TRP A 517 24.49 2.92 5.59
N ALA A 518 24.85 4.04 4.98
CA ALA A 518 23.93 4.91 4.26
C ALA A 518 24.62 5.48 3.02
N GLY A 519 23.90 5.47 1.89
CA GLY A 519 24.28 6.10 0.63
C GLY A 519 23.29 7.20 0.26
N ASP A 520 23.80 8.32 -0.27
CA ASP A 520 22.97 9.41 -0.74
C ASP A 520 22.32 9.03 -2.08
N LEU A 521 21.07 9.49 -2.27
CA LEU A 521 20.29 9.34 -3.47
C LEU A 521 20.00 10.71 -4.09
N GLU A 522 19.71 10.74 -5.38
CA GLU A 522 19.31 11.98 -6.07
C GLU A 522 18.00 12.56 -5.54
N ALA A 523 17.06 11.68 -5.20
CA ALA A 523 15.77 12.02 -4.59
C ALA A 523 15.34 10.93 -3.61
N SER A 524 14.25 11.14 -2.89
CA SER A 524 13.68 10.15 -1.98
C SER A 524 13.25 8.88 -2.71
N ALA A 525 13.52 7.72 -2.11
CA ALA A 525 13.23 6.42 -2.71
C ALA A 525 11.98 5.80 -2.06
N HIS A 526 10.82 6.10 -2.61
CA HIS A 526 9.52 5.60 -2.12
C HIS A 526 9.15 4.23 -2.71
N ALA A 527 10.13 3.42 -3.09
CA ALA A 527 9.97 2.09 -3.65
C ALA A 527 10.46 1.01 -2.68
N THR A 528 10.16 -0.24 -2.98
CA THR A 528 10.81 -1.39 -2.34
C THR A 528 12.05 -1.75 -3.16
N PRO A 529 13.23 -1.91 -2.55
CA PRO A 529 14.44 -2.33 -3.26
C PRO A 529 14.37 -3.79 -3.69
N ILE A 530 15.28 -4.17 -4.59
CA ILE A 530 15.54 -5.58 -4.95
C ILE A 530 17.02 -5.90 -4.82
N THR A 531 17.34 -7.20 -4.71
CA THR A 531 18.72 -7.69 -4.80
C THR A 531 18.81 -8.84 -5.79
N TYR A 532 19.93 -8.93 -6.51
CA TYR A 532 20.22 -10.00 -7.47
C TYR A 532 21.73 -10.16 -7.66
N MET A 533 22.11 -11.33 -8.18
CA MET A 533 23.49 -11.60 -8.59
C MET A 533 23.68 -11.21 -10.06
N GLY A 534 24.70 -10.43 -10.34
CA GLY A 534 25.15 -10.14 -11.70
C GLY A 534 25.59 -11.43 -12.40
N LYS A 535 25.05 -11.66 -13.59
CA LYS A 535 25.28 -12.91 -14.33
C LYS A 535 26.69 -13.04 -14.85
N GLN A 536 27.32 -11.92 -15.23
CA GLN A 536 28.67 -11.86 -15.78
C GLN A 536 29.72 -11.60 -14.69
N SER A 537 29.46 -10.63 -13.82
CA SER A 537 30.39 -10.20 -12.76
C SER A 537 30.38 -11.12 -11.54
N GLY A 538 29.28 -11.86 -11.29
CA GLY A 538 29.08 -12.60 -10.06
C GLY A 538 28.92 -11.70 -8.81
N ARG A 539 28.79 -10.39 -9.00
CA ARG A 539 28.60 -9.41 -7.89
C ARG A 539 27.14 -9.34 -7.49
N GLN A 540 26.88 -9.15 -6.22
CA GLN A 540 25.54 -8.85 -5.72
C GLN A 540 25.23 -7.36 -5.89
N PHE A 541 24.11 -7.07 -6.54
CA PHE A 541 23.55 -5.74 -6.67
C PHE A 541 22.35 -5.55 -5.74
N VAL A 542 22.19 -4.34 -5.24
CA VAL A 542 20.96 -3.87 -4.59
C VAL A 542 20.49 -2.64 -5.34
N VAL A 543 19.24 -2.64 -5.80
CA VAL A 543 18.69 -1.61 -6.70
C VAL A 543 17.39 -1.05 -6.15
N ILE A 544 17.22 0.28 -6.27
CA ILE A 544 16.04 0.99 -5.81
C ILE A 544 15.69 2.15 -6.75
N ALA A 545 14.40 2.38 -7.00
CA ALA A 545 13.90 3.58 -7.67
C ALA A 545 13.92 4.77 -6.70
N ALA A 546 14.52 5.90 -7.13
CA ALA A 546 14.78 7.07 -6.29
C ALA A 546 14.29 8.34 -6.99
N GLY A 547 12.97 8.43 -7.22
CA GLY A 547 12.36 9.52 -7.98
C GLY A 547 11.75 10.65 -7.15
N GLY A 548 11.56 10.47 -5.84
CA GLY A 548 10.82 11.44 -5.02
C GLY A 548 9.36 11.58 -5.44
N GLY A 549 8.78 12.74 -5.20
CA GLY A 549 7.39 13.06 -5.60
C GLY A 549 6.32 12.46 -4.68
N GLY A 550 5.06 12.55 -5.09
CA GLY A 550 3.93 11.99 -4.37
C GLY A 550 3.54 12.76 -3.11
N TYR A 551 3.40 12.05 -1.98
CA TYR A 551 2.85 12.58 -0.74
C TYR A 551 3.79 13.51 0.05
N PHE A 552 5.07 13.54 -0.28
CA PHE A 552 6.08 14.32 0.44
C PHE A 552 6.80 15.29 -0.50
N LYS A 553 7.02 16.50 0.00
CA LYS A 553 7.85 17.49 -0.70
C LYS A 553 9.30 17.05 -0.70
N GLY A 554 10.05 17.36 -1.76
CA GLY A 554 11.46 17.04 -1.84
C GLY A 554 12.01 17.14 -3.26
N ARG A 555 13.25 16.71 -3.42
CA ARG A 555 13.87 16.59 -4.74
C ARG A 555 13.16 15.53 -5.56
N VAL A 556 13.15 15.71 -6.87
CA VAL A 556 12.58 14.77 -7.84
C VAL A 556 13.63 14.38 -8.85
N SER A 557 13.59 13.12 -9.28
CA SER A 557 14.53 12.52 -10.23
C SER A 557 13.83 11.39 -11.00
N ASP A 558 14.46 10.91 -12.06
CA ASP A 558 14.10 9.67 -12.75
C ASP A 558 15.12 8.53 -12.47
N ALA A 559 15.88 8.65 -11.39
CA ALA A 559 16.97 7.75 -11.07
C ALA A 559 16.49 6.36 -10.65
N LEU A 560 17.16 5.35 -11.19
CA LEU A 560 17.21 3.99 -10.67
C LEU A 560 18.62 3.76 -10.15
N ALA A 561 18.79 3.75 -8.82
CA ALA A 561 20.10 3.65 -8.18
C ALA A 561 20.48 2.18 -7.93
N ALA A 562 21.68 1.79 -8.34
CA ALA A 562 22.25 0.46 -8.15
C ALA A 562 23.53 0.54 -7.32
N PHE A 563 23.65 -0.33 -6.33
CA PHE A 563 24.80 -0.44 -5.43
C PHE A 563 25.36 -1.86 -5.48
N ALA A 564 26.66 -1.98 -5.44
CA ALA A 564 27.38 -3.23 -5.27
C ALA A 564 28.60 -3.01 -4.37
N LEU A 565 29.07 -4.06 -3.72
CA LEU A 565 30.34 -3.99 -3.00
C LEU A 565 31.48 -3.72 -4.00
N PRO A 566 32.51 -2.92 -3.61
CA PRO A 566 33.72 -2.77 -4.42
C PRO A 566 34.40 -4.12 -4.60
N ASP A 567 35.28 -4.21 -5.61
CA ASP A 567 36.10 -5.40 -5.89
C ASP A 567 37.11 -5.65 -4.79
#